data_58a3b586e4c54b0df60f4960e901ef9f
#
_entry.id   58a3b586e4c54b0df60f4960e901ef9f
#
_cell.length_a   1.000
_cell.length_b   1.000
_cell.length_c   1.000
_cell.angle_alpha   90.00
_cell.angle_beta   90.00
_cell.angle_gamma   90.00
#
_symmetry.space_group_name_H-M   'P 1'
#
loop_
_entity.id
_entity.type
_entity.pdbx_description
1 polymer ?
#
loop_
_entity_poly.entity_id
_entity_poly.type
_entity_poly.pdbx_seq_one_letter_code
_entity_poly.pdbx_strand_id
1 'polypeptide(L)'
;VILANLGTPDSPEPGAVRRYLAEFLSDPRVVEGKGLRRLLWLSVLHGIILRVRPRKVAHAYQTIWQEDSPMRMILDKQVAELDLSLQAHCGSHAPQVFAAMTYGQPGLTDCLRSLAKNGYQRVLILPLYPQYSATTTAPIYDQVARFQMERREVLDIRILKSYCEHPLYIRALAESVRQ
;
A
#
# COMPACT_ATOMS: atom_id res chain seq x y z
N VAL A 1 -4.78 -12.59 5.69
CA VAL A 1 -3.78 -12.13 4.71
C VAL A 1 -4.09 -10.68 4.35
N ILE A 2 -3.07 -9.82 4.21
CA ILE A 2 -3.22 -8.45 3.71
C ILE A 2 -2.55 -8.35 2.35
N LEU A 3 -3.28 -7.94 1.32
CA LEU A 3 -2.71 -7.48 0.06
C LEU A 3 -2.39 -6.00 0.19
N ALA A 4 -1.10 -5.66 0.13
CA ALA A 4 -0.63 -4.29 0.34
C ALA A 4 -0.14 -3.66 -0.97
N ASN A 5 -0.70 -2.49 -1.33
CA ASN A 5 -0.27 -1.73 -2.50
C ASN A 5 0.20 -0.31 -2.10
N LEU A 6 0.77 0.44 -3.06
CA LEU A 6 1.35 1.77 -2.82
C LEU A 6 0.31 2.75 -2.28
N GLY A 7 -0.81 2.80 -2.95
CA GLY A 7 -1.88 3.72 -2.62
C GLY A 7 -2.25 4.67 -3.74
N THR A 8 -3.35 5.36 -3.51
CA THR A 8 -3.98 6.28 -4.44
C THR A 8 -4.74 7.35 -3.65
N PRO A 9 -5.00 8.54 -4.22
CA PRO A 9 -5.86 9.51 -3.56
C PRO A 9 -7.28 8.98 -3.32
N ASP A 10 -8.01 9.55 -2.36
CA ASP A 10 -9.41 9.18 -2.08
C ASP A 10 -10.37 9.60 -3.21
N SER A 11 -10.00 10.68 -3.91
CA SER A 11 -10.73 11.17 -5.09
C SER A 11 -9.78 11.92 -6.04
N PRO A 12 -10.17 12.15 -7.31
CA PRO A 12 -9.35 12.90 -8.27
C PRO A 12 -9.40 14.42 -8.03
N GLU A 13 -9.80 14.85 -6.84
CA GLU A 13 -9.87 16.25 -6.46
C GLU A 13 -8.53 16.78 -5.92
N PRO A 14 -8.18 18.06 -6.19
CA PRO A 14 -6.91 18.63 -5.73
C PRO A 14 -6.66 18.49 -4.23
N GLY A 15 -7.72 18.54 -3.40
CA GLY A 15 -7.63 18.39 -1.96
C GLY A 15 -7.23 16.97 -1.52
N ALA A 16 -7.83 15.95 -2.10
CA ALA A 16 -7.50 14.55 -1.84
C ALA A 16 -6.11 14.20 -2.36
N VAL A 17 -5.79 14.64 -3.58
CA VAL A 17 -4.45 14.48 -4.17
C VAL A 17 -3.37 15.15 -3.32
N ARG A 18 -3.66 16.34 -2.75
CA ARG A 18 -2.74 17.03 -1.85
C ARG A 18 -2.44 16.19 -0.59
N ARG A 19 -3.47 15.60 0.04
CA ARG A 19 -3.28 14.73 1.22
C ARG A 19 -2.41 13.52 0.88
N TYR A 20 -2.74 12.83 -0.20
CA TYR A 20 -1.97 11.68 -0.70
C TYR A 20 -0.50 12.05 -1.00
N LEU A 21 -0.27 13.13 -1.72
CA LEU A 21 1.09 13.60 -2.04
C LEU A 21 1.86 14.03 -0.79
N ALA A 22 1.18 14.62 0.20
CA ALA A 22 1.80 15.00 1.46
C ALA A 22 2.30 13.75 2.22
N GLU A 23 1.47 12.72 2.32
CA GLU A 23 1.83 11.46 2.96
C GLU A 23 2.99 10.77 2.20
N PHE A 24 2.84 10.57 0.90
CA PHE A 24 3.81 9.90 0.04
C PHE A 24 5.18 10.59 0.00
N LEU A 25 5.22 11.91 -0.26
CA LEU A 25 6.48 12.67 -0.39
C LEU A 25 7.10 13.05 0.97
N SER A 26 6.36 12.89 2.07
CA SER A 26 6.91 13.04 3.41
C SER A 26 7.60 11.76 3.92
N ASP A 27 7.49 10.63 3.22
CA ASP A 27 8.17 9.42 3.66
C ASP A 27 9.68 9.51 3.39
N PRO A 28 10.53 9.28 4.42
CA PRO A 28 11.99 9.30 4.26
C PRO A 28 12.52 8.18 3.35
N ARG A 29 11.74 7.14 3.10
CA ARG A 29 12.07 6.08 2.14
C ARG A 29 11.85 6.52 0.70
N VAL A 30 10.91 7.45 0.49
CA VAL A 30 10.57 7.97 -0.85
C VAL A 30 11.48 9.13 -1.22
N VAL A 31 11.65 10.07 -0.29
CA VAL A 31 12.58 11.19 -0.46
C VAL A 31 13.59 11.17 0.66
N GLU A 32 14.78 10.69 0.32
CA GLU A 32 15.88 10.53 1.27
C GLU A 32 16.37 11.90 1.79
N GLY A 33 16.62 11.97 3.08
CA GLY A 33 17.18 13.15 3.73
C GLY A 33 17.23 12.99 5.24
N LYS A 34 18.32 13.46 5.86
CA LYS A 34 18.50 13.49 7.32
C LYS A 34 18.82 14.92 7.77
N GLY A 35 18.49 15.22 9.04
CA GLY A 35 18.82 16.51 9.65
C GLY A 35 18.29 17.70 8.84
N LEU A 36 19.15 18.67 8.56
CA LEU A 36 18.80 19.91 7.87
C LEU A 36 18.23 19.70 6.46
N ARG A 37 18.77 18.72 5.70
CA ARG A 37 18.23 18.39 4.36
C ARG A 37 16.78 17.94 4.43
N ARG A 38 16.43 17.18 5.45
CA ARG A 38 15.03 16.74 5.68
C ARG A 38 14.13 17.93 5.98
N LEU A 39 14.57 18.83 6.85
CA LEU A 39 13.82 20.03 7.21
C LEU A 39 13.59 20.93 5.99
N LEU A 40 14.64 21.18 5.21
CA LEU A 40 14.56 21.95 3.95
C LEU A 40 13.59 21.29 2.96
N TRP A 41 13.68 19.97 2.77
CA TRP A 41 12.73 19.25 1.92
C TRP A 41 11.29 19.43 2.36
N LEU A 42 10.98 19.23 3.65
CA LEU A 42 9.63 19.41 4.17
C LEU A 42 9.13 20.86 4.00
N SER A 43 10.00 21.85 4.17
CA SER A 43 9.65 23.25 3.91
C SER A 43 9.30 23.50 2.44
N VAL A 44 10.07 22.96 1.50
CA VAL A 44 9.77 23.04 0.06
C VAL A 44 8.52 22.26 -0.29
N LEU A 45 8.35 21.06 0.27
CA LEU A 45 7.18 20.23 0.06
C LEU A 45 5.90 20.98 0.46
N HIS A 46 5.82 21.44 1.70
CA HIS A 46 4.60 22.10 2.21
C HIS A 46 4.43 23.54 1.71
N GLY A 47 5.54 24.27 1.49
CA GLY A 47 5.52 25.65 1.04
C GLY A 47 5.22 25.83 -0.45
N ILE A 48 5.71 24.92 -1.29
CA ILE A 48 5.66 25.06 -2.76
C ILE A 48 4.96 23.89 -3.41
N ILE A 49 5.47 22.65 -3.23
CA ILE A 49 5.04 21.50 -4.02
C ILE A 49 3.55 21.19 -3.80
N LEU A 50 3.11 21.13 -2.54
CA LEU A 50 1.72 20.85 -2.18
C LEU A 50 0.74 22.00 -2.48
N ARG A 51 1.23 23.15 -2.91
CA ARG A 51 0.38 24.26 -3.40
C ARG A 51 0.18 24.22 -4.92
N VAL A 52 1.22 23.80 -5.64
CA VAL A 52 1.25 23.88 -7.13
C VAL A 52 0.89 22.54 -7.77
N ARG A 53 1.52 21.42 -7.34
CA ARG A 53 1.38 20.11 -7.98
C ARG A 53 -0.01 19.47 -7.88
N PRO A 54 -0.78 19.58 -6.78
CA PRO A 54 -2.02 18.84 -6.64
C PRO A 54 -3.04 19.09 -7.76
N ARG A 55 -3.15 20.31 -8.26
CA ARG A 55 -4.07 20.63 -9.37
C ARG A 55 -3.70 19.91 -10.66
N LYS A 56 -2.42 19.92 -11.03
CA LYS A 56 -1.93 19.23 -12.23
C LYS A 56 -2.07 17.71 -12.12
N VAL A 57 -1.72 17.16 -10.94
CA VAL A 57 -1.82 15.72 -10.68
C VAL A 57 -3.28 15.27 -10.60
N ALA A 58 -4.15 16.08 -10.00
CA ALA A 58 -5.60 15.82 -9.96
C ALA A 58 -6.18 15.70 -11.38
N HIS A 59 -5.80 16.61 -12.30
CA HIS A 59 -6.23 16.52 -13.69
C HIS A 59 -5.78 15.19 -14.34
N ALA A 60 -4.54 14.75 -14.11
CA ALA A 60 -4.09 13.45 -14.59
C ALA A 60 -4.88 12.28 -13.98
N TYR A 61 -5.23 12.35 -12.69
CA TYR A 61 -6.12 11.33 -12.09
C TYR A 61 -7.52 11.35 -12.70
N GLN A 62 -8.09 12.52 -12.99
CA GLN A 62 -9.41 12.64 -13.63
C GLN A 62 -9.49 11.92 -14.98
N THR A 63 -8.39 11.87 -15.74
CA THR A 63 -8.37 11.18 -17.06
C THR A 63 -8.45 9.66 -16.95
N ILE A 64 -8.08 9.08 -15.83
CA ILE A 64 -8.08 7.63 -15.62
C ILE A 64 -9.12 7.17 -14.59
N TRP A 65 -9.76 8.12 -13.89
CA TRP A 65 -10.72 7.82 -12.86
C TRP A 65 -12.00 7.22 -13.46
N GLN A 66 -12.50 6.18 -12.83
CA GLN A 66 -13.77 5.53 -13.15
C GLN A 66 -14.78 5.79 -12.02
N GLU A 67 -15.43 4.76 -11.51
CA GLU A 67 -16.23 4.85 -10.28
C GLU A 67 -15.33 5.12 -9.07
N ASP A 68 -14.11 4.56 -9.10
CA ASP A 68 -13.02 4.78 -8.13
C ASP A 68 -11.67 4.78 -8.86
N SER A 69 -10.58 4.91 -8.09
CA SER A 69 -9.22 4.71 -8.61
C SER A 69 -9.07 3.31 -9.22
N PRO A 70 -8.55 3.18 -10.46
CA PRO A 70 -8.29 1.88 -11.07
C PRO A 70 -7.43 0.98 -10.18
N MET A 71 -6.46 1.54 -9.45
CA MET A 71 -5.62 0.78 -8.52
C MET A 71 -6.45 0.16 -7.39
N ARG A 72 -7.40 0.90 -6.81
CA ARG A 72 -8.26 0.40 -5.73
C ARG A 72 -9.21 -0.66 -6.25
N MET A 73 -9.86 -0.40 -7.39
CA MET A 73 -10.76 -1.37 -8.04
C MET A 73 -10.06 -2.68 -8.38
N ILE A 74 -8.82 -2.63 -8.87
CA ILE A 74 -8.01 -3.84 -9.16
C ILE A 74 -7.63 -4.54 -7.85
N LEU A 75 -7.22 -3.81 -6.83
CA LEU A 75 -6.88 -4.37 -5.52
C LEU A 75 -8.07 -5.11 -4.91
N ASP A 76 -9.27 -4.52 -4.95
CA ASP A 76 -10.49 -5.12 -4.42
C ASP A 76 -10.86 -6.42 -5.17
N LYS A 77 -10.70 -6.44 -6.50
CA LYS A 77 -10.85 -7.66 -7.30
C LYS A 77 -9.84 -8.74 -6.90
N GLN A 78 -8.57 -8.37 -6.73
CA GLN A 78 -7.52 -9.30 -6.30
C GLN A 78 -7.79 -9.87 -4.91
N VAL A 79 -8.31 -9.06 -3.98
CA VAL A 79 -8.73 -9.51 -2.65
C VAL A 79 -9.85 -10.53 -2.76
N ALA A 80 -10.91 -10.23 -3.53
CA ALA A 80 -12.05 -11.13 -3.69
C ALA A 80 -11.64 -12.46 -4.34
N GLU A 81 -10.86 -12.43 -5.39
CA GLU A 81 -10.36 -13.61 -6.11
C GLU A 81 -9.47 -14.49 -5.21
N LEU A 82 -8.56 -13.87 -4.45
CA LEU A 82 -7.70 -14.59 -3.53
C LEU A 82 -8.51 -15.20 -2.38
N ASP A 83 -9.49 -14.47 -1.83
CA ASP A 83 -10.35 -14.98 -0.76
C ASP A 83 -11.14 -16.21 -1.21
N LEU A 84 -11.75 -16.15 -2.41
CA LEU A 84 -12.44 -17.29 -3.02
C LEU A 84 -11.49 -18.49 -3.24
N SER A 85 -10.29 -18.23 -3.75
CA SER A 85 -9.28 -19.27 -3.97
C SER A 85 -8.84 -19.94 -2.67
N LEU A 86 -8.61 -19.16 -1.62
CA LEU A 86 -8.24 -19.69 -0.30
C LEU A 86 -9.38 -20.49 0.33
N GLN A 87 -10.61 -20.02 0.20
CA GLN A 87 -11.79 -20.77 0.69
C GLN A 87 -11.93 -22.12 -0.02
N ALA A 88 -11.72 -22.15 -1.35
CA ALA A 88 -11.76 -23.39 -2.12
C ALA A 88 -10.68 -24.41 -1.72
N HIS A 89 -9.49 -23.93 -1.34
CA HIS A 89 -8.36 -24.79 -0.99
C HIS A 89 -8.30 -25.18 0.49
N CYS A 90 -8.69 -24.28 1.41
CA CYS A 90 -8.53 -24.44 2.86
C CYS A 90 -9.87 -24.69 3.59
N GLY A 91 -11.01 -24.55 2.91
CA GLY A 91 -12.34 -24.73 3.49
C GLY A 91 -12.58 -23.79 4.68
N SER A 92 -13.10 -24.33 5.78
CA SER A 92 -13.41 -23.56 7.00
C SER A 92 -12.18 -22.96 7.72
N HIS A 93 -10.98 -23.35 7.34
CA HIS A 93 -9.72 -22.83 7.89
C HIS A 93 -9.06 -21.78 7.00
N ALA A 94 -9.76 -21.31 5.97
CA ALA A 94 -9.25 -20.30 5.06
C ALA A 94 -8.97 -19.00 5.81
N PRO A 95 -7.76 -18.41 5.64
CA PRO A 95 -7.49 -17.10 6.18
C PRO A 95 -8.27 -16.04 5.40
N GLN A 96 -8.84 -15.07 6.10
CA GLN A 96 -9.49 -13.91 5.45
C GLN A 96 -8.48 -13.01 4.74
N VAL A 97 -8.91 -12.38 3.67
CA VAL A 97 -8.08 -11.48 2.86
C VAL A 97 -8.57 -10.03 3.00
N PHE A 98 -7.64 -9.10 3.13
CA PHE A 98 -7.90 -7.67 3.33
C PHE A 98 -7.06 -6.85 2.36
N ALA A 99 -7.62 -5.75 1.87
CA ALA A 99 -6.88 -4.72 1.14
C ALA A 99 -6.20 -3.76 2.12
N ALA A 100 -5.00 -3.31 1.79
CA ALA A 100 -4.38 -2.18 2.47
C ALA A 100 -3.47 -1.37 1.53
N MET A 101 -3.27 -0.10 1.85
CA MET A 101 -2.39 0.79 1.12
C MET A 101 -1.31 1.37 2.04
N THR A 102 -0.12 1.53 1.49
CA THR A 102 0.99 2.17 2.21
C THR A 102 0.68 3.65 2.44
N TYR A 103 0.05 4.30 1.45
CA TYR A 103 -0.37 5.72 1.49
C TYR A 103 -1.82 5.85 1.03
N GLY A 104 -2.61 6.67 1.73
CA GLY A 104 -4.05 6.80 1.47
C GLY A 104 -4.88 5.68 2.12
N GLN A 105 -6.11 5.48 1.63
CA GLN A 105 -7.08 4.57 2.24
C GLN A 105 -7.43 3.38 1.32
N PRO A 106 -7.66 2.18 1.93
CA PRO A 106 -7.57 1.81 3.35
C PRO A 106 -6.10 1.71 3.81
N GLY A 107 -5.75 2.45 4.87
CA GLY A 107 -4.36 2.51 5.35
C GLY A 107 -3.88 1.21 6.02
N LEU A 108 -2.63 0.81 5.76
CA LEU A 108 -2.05 -0.43 6.32
C LEU A 108 -2.05 -0.43 7.85
N THR A 109 -1.67 0.68 8.48
CA THR A 109 -1.64 0.78 9.94
C THR A 109 -3.04 0.68 10.55
N ASP A 110 -4.06 1.26 9.91
CA ASP A 110 -5.43 1.19 10.38
C ASP A 110 -6.02 -0.22 10.18
N CYS A 111 -5.69 -0.88 9.07
CA CYS A 111 -6.01 -2.28 8.84
C CYS A 111 -5.41 -3.16 9.96
N LEU A 112 -4.14 -3.01 10.28
CA LEU A 112 -3.47 -3.76 11.36
C LEU A 112 -4.10 -3.50 12.73
N ARG A 113 -4.47 -2.24 13.03
CA ARG A 113 -5.17 -1.90 14.28
C ARG A 113 -6.53 -2.57 14.37
N SER A 114 -7.28 -2.58 13.27
CA SER A 114 -8.58 -3.25 13.18
C SER A 114 -8.45 -4.76 13.39
N LEU A 115 -7.50 -5.40 12.72
CA LEU A 115 -7.24 -6.83 12.88
C LEU A 115 -6.88 -7.20 14.32
N ALA A 116 -5.98 -6.43 14.94
CA ALA A 116 -5.59 -6.65 16.32
C ALA A 116 -6.78 -6.49 17.30
N LYS A 117 -7.63 -5.48 17.07
CA LYS A 117 -8.87 -5.29 17.88
C LYS A 117 -9.85 -6.45 17.73
N ASN A 118 -9.90 -7.07 16.56
CA ASN A 118 -10.76 -8.23 16.27
C ASN A 118 -10.12 -9.57 16.66
N GLY A 119 -9.01 -9.58 17.39
CA GLY A 119 -8.41 -10.80 17.95
C GLY A 119 -7.52 -11.59 16.98
N TYR A 120 -7.19 -11.06 15.80
CA TYR A 120 -6.24 -11.71 14.92
C TYR A 120 -4.84 -11.65 15.53
N GLN A 121 -4.17 -12.79 15.60
CA GLN A 121 -2.83 -12.92 16.17
C GLN A 121 -1.74 -13.10 15.11
N ARG A 122 -2.10 -13.68 13.95
CA ARG A 122 -1.16 -13.96 12.86
C ARG A 122 -1.58 -13.23 11.58
N VAL A 123 -0.68 -12.48 10.99
CA VAL A 123 -0.92 -11.69 9.78
C VAL A 123 0.18 -11.97 8.77
N LEU A 124 -0.18 -12.32 7.54
CA LEU A 124 0.72 -12.34 6.40
C LEU A 124 0.45 -11.09 5.56
N ILE A 125 1.47 -10.29 5.31
CA ILE A 125 1.40 -9.15 4.39
C ILE A 125 2.08 -9.53 3.09
N LEU A 126 1.34 -9.42 2.00
CA LEU A 126 1.81 -9.63 0.64
C LEU A 126 1.86 -8.26 -0.06
N PRO A 127 3.04 -7.60 -0.13
CA PRO A 127 3.21 -6.43 -0.95
C PRO A 127 3.02 -6.79 -2.43
N LEU A 128 2.19 -6.03 -3.15
CA LEU A 128 1.94 -6.27 -4.57
C LEU A 128 3.08 -5.70 -5.45
N TYR A 129 4.30 -5.85 -4.95
CA TYR A 129 5.55 -5.51 -5.64
C TYR A 129 6.40 -6.79 -5.74
N PRO A 130 6.54 -7.37 -6.95
CA PRO A 130 7.29 -8.61 -7.10
C PRO A 130 8.75 -8.50 -6.69
N GLN A 131 9.37 -7.34 -6.92
CA GLN A 131 10.74 -7.02 -6.51
C GLN A 131 10.74 -6.16 -5.24
N TYR A 132 11.74 -6.39 -4.38
CA TYR A 132 12.01 -5.47 -3.28
C TYR A 132 12.49 -4.12 -3.79
N SER A 133 11.94 -3.06 -3.23
CA SER A 133 12.44 -1.69 -3.39
C SER A 133 12.43 -0.94 -2.06
N ALA A 134 13.45 -0.11 -1.85
CA ALA A 134 13.55 0.76 -0.68
C ALA A 134 12.42 1.83 -0.64
N THR A 135 11.84 2.17 -1.79
CA THR A 135 10.79 3.19 -1.90
C THR A 135 9.36 2.64 -1.87
N THR A 136 9.19 1.32 -2.01
CA THR A 136 7.85 0.70 -2.02
C THR A 136 7.70 -0.35 -0.93
N THR A 137 8.57 -1.36 -0.90
CA THR A 137 8.48 -2.45 0.07
C THR A 137 8.95 -2.02 1.46
N ALA A 138 10.04 -1.23 1.57
CA ALA A 138 10.57 -0.84 2.87
C ALA A 138 9.62 0.04 3.70
N PRO A 139 8.81 0.97 3.14
CA PRO A 139 7.79 1.69 3.91
C PRO A 139 6.80 0.79 4.63
N ILE A 140 6.45 -0.37 4.04
CA ILE A 140 5.57 -1.37 4.68
C ILE A 140 6.24 -1.92 5.95
N TYR A 141 7.53 -2.28 5.88
CA TYR A 141 8.28 -2.73 7.05
C TYR A 141 8.36 -1.66 8.14
N ASP A 142 8.58 -0.40 7.75
CA ASP A 142 8.66 0.72 8.69
C ASP A 142 7.29 0.98 9.36
N GLN A 143 6.17 0.86 8.63
CA GLN A 143 4.83 0.99 9.20
C GLN A 143 4.50 -0.15 10.16
N VAL A 144 4.83 -1.39 9.80
CA VAL A 144 4.65 -2.55 10.66
C VAL A 144 5.49 -2.43 11.93
N ALA A 145 6.75 -2.02 11.82
CA ALA A 145 7.61 -1.82 12.98
C ALA A 145 7.04 -0.76 13.93
N ARG A 146 6.61 0.39 13.40
CA ARG A 146 5.95 1.45 14.20
C ARG A 146 4.69 0.95 14.88
N PHE A 147 3.83 0.25 14.14
CA PHE A 147 2.61 -0.35 14.70
C PHE A 147 2.92 -1.31 15.86
N GLN A 148 3.92 -2.17 15.73
CA GLN A 148 4.33 -3.10 16.79
C GLN A 148 4.88 -2.36 18.02
N MET A 149 5.66 -1.29 17.82
CA MET A 149 6.21 -0.47 18.93
C MET A 149 5.13 0.27 19.73
N GLU A 150 3.97 0.57 19.15
CA GLU A 150 2.84 1.22 19.83
C GLU A 150 2.08 0.26 20.76
N ARG A 151 2.39 -1.05 20.73
CA ARG A 151 1.59 -2.09 21.40
C ARG A 151 2.35 -2.79 22.50
N ARG A 152 1.63 -3.18 23.55
CA ARG A 152 2.17 -4.03 24.60
C ARG A 152 2.27 -5.49 24.16
N GLU A 153 1.30 -5.97 23.38
CA GLU A 153 1.29 -7.30 22.78
C GLU A 153 1.59 -7.18 21.29
N VAL A 154 2.57 -7.94 20.81
CA VAL A 154 2.95 -7.97 19.40
C VAL A 154 2.17 -9.04 18.65
N LEU A 155 1.83 -8.77 17.39
CA LEU A 155 1.27 -9.76 16.48
C LEU A 155 2.41 -10.55 15.80
N ASP A 156 2.16 -11.82 15.46
CA ASP A 156 3.02 -12.56 14.52
C ASP A 156 2.76 -12.05 13.10
N ILE A 157 3.57 -11.09 12.65
CA ILE A 157 3.45 -10.49 11.32
C ILE A 157 4.59 -10.96 10.45
N ARG A 158 4.24 -11.57 9.30
CA ARG A 158 5.18 -11.94 8.25
C ARG A 158 4.96 -11.07 7.02
N ILE A 159 6.03 -10.60 6.42
CA ILE A 159 6.00 -9.79 5.20
C ILE A 159 6.76 -10.53 4.11
N LEU A 160 6.12 -10.77 2.98
CA LEU A 160 6.80 -11.34 1.83
C LEU A 160 7.67 -10.29 1.15
N LYS A 161 8.99 -10.47 1.19
CA LYS A 161 9.94 -9.47 0.72
C LYS A 161 9.98 -9.37 -0.82
N SER A 162 9.92 -10.51 -1.51
CA SER A 162 10.04 -10.58 -2.97
C SER A 162 9.50 -11.92 -3.47
N TYR A 163 8.94 -11.93 -4.67
CA TYR A 163 8.46 -13.13 -5.38
C TYR A 163 8.68 -13.04 -6.90
N CYS A 164 9.58 -12.17 -7.36
CA CYS A 164 9.86 -11.94 -8.78
C CYS A 164 10.38 -13.18 -9.53
N GLU A 165 10.97 -14.14 -8.81
CA GLU A 165 11.48 -15.39 -9.37
C GLU A 165 10.48 -16.55 -9.25
N HIS A 166 9.31 -16.31 -8.67
CA HIS A 166 8.33 -17.37 -8.47
C HIS A 166 7.76 -17.84 -9.81
N PRO A 167 7.78 -19.17 -10.12
CA PRO A 167 7.41 -19.68 -11.44
C PRO A 167 6.00 -19.30 -11.90
N LEU A 168 5.04 -19.23 -10.97
CA LEU A 168 3.67 -18.81 -11.29
C LEU A 168 3.58 -17.35 -11.67
N TYR A 169 4.37 -16.48 -11.02
CA TYR A 169 4.46 -15.06 -11.37
C TYR A 169 5.05 -14.88 -12.78
N ILE A 170 6.17 -15.57 -13.06
CA ILE A 170 6.80 -15.52 -14.39
C ILE A 170 5.85 -16.02 -15.47
N ARG A 171 5.10 -17.09 -15.20
CA ARG A 171 4.10 -17.62 -16.14
C ARG A 171 2.98 -16.61 -16.40
N ALA A 172 2.43 -15.99 -15.34
CA ALA A 172 1.39 -14.98 -15.48
C ALA A 172 1.87 -13.77 -16.33
N LEU A 173 3.12 -13.32 -16.13
CA LEU A 173 3.71 -12.28 -16.98
C LEU A 173 3.84 -12.73 -18.44
N ALA A 174 4.33 -13.94 -18.68
CA ALA A 174 4.48 -14.47 -20.04
C ALA A 174 3.12 -14.58 -20.75
N GLU A 175 2.07 -14.96 -20.04
CA GLU A 175 0.70 -15.03 -20.58
C GLU A 175 0.16 -13.62 -20.89
N SER A 176 0.39 -12.61 -20.04
CA SER A 176 -0.05 -11.24 -20.29
C SER A 176 0.63 -10.56 -21.50
N VAL A 177 1.84 -11.00 -21.87
CA VAL A 177 2.57 -10.50 -23.05
C VAL A 177 2.09 -11.15 -24.35
N ARG A 178 1.49 -12.35 -24.26
CA ARG A 178 0.99 -13.08 -25.43
C ARG A 178 -0.41 -12.66 -25.86
N GLN A 179 -1.14 -11.94 -25.01
CA GLN A 179 -2.44 -11.36 -25.31
C GLN A 179 -2.29 -10.03 -26.06
#